data_0f88ee4ccc3d09e359ad4270c98d911e
#
_entry.id   0f88ee4ccc3d09e359ad4270c98d911e
#
_cell.length_a   1.000
_cell.length_b   1.000
_cell.length_c   1.000
_cell.angle_alpha   90.00
_cell.angle_beta   90.00
_cell.angle_gamma   90.00
#
_symmetry.space_group_name_H-M   'P 1'
#
loop_
_entity.id
_entity.type
_entity.pdbx_description
1 polymer ?
#
loop_
_entity_poly.entity_id
_entity_poly.type
_entity_poly.pdbx_seq_one_letter_code
_entity_poly.pdbx_strand_id
1 'polypeptide(L)'
;RLMLDETMAYSCGIFRDQTTTLADASRAKFDAVCRALALEPTDHLLEIGTGWGGFAIHAARHYGCRVTTTTISRAQHDYAREQIERAGLADRVTLLFEDYRNLRGQYDKLASIEMIEAVGAPYLDTYLAKCAALLRSTGAMLLQAITIQDQHYHAQLRSINFIQRYVFPGSFIPSISAIADSLRRVTDL
;
A
#
# COMPACT_ATOMS: atom_id res chain seq x y z
N ARG A 1 -13.53 12.83 -5.00
CA ARG A 1 -13.35 14.20 -4.44
C ARG A 1 -14.48 14.62 -3.47
N LEU A 2 -15.63 13.98 -3.46
CA LEU A 2 -16.70 14.32 -2.50
C LEU A 2 -16.42 13.82 -1.08
N MET A 3 -15.60 12.78 -0.92
CA MET A 3 -15.33 12.13 0.36
C MET A 3 -13.85 12.13 0.75
N LEU A 4 -12.94 12.46 -0.17
CA LEU A 4 -11.51 12.44 0.06
C LEU A 4 -10.95 13.87 0.12
N ASP A 5 -9.89 14.04 0.90
CA ASP A 5 -9.12 15.26 1.01
C ASP A 5 -8.22 15.50 -0.22
N GLU A 6 -7.41 16.54 -0.18
CA GLU A 6 -6.50 16.91 -1.27
C GLU A 6 -5.40 15.87 -1.53
N THR A 7 -5.04 15.03 -0.55
CA THR A 7 -4.08 13.94 -0.73
C THR A 7 -4.65 12.77 -1.52
N MET A 8 -5.98 12.73 -1.66
CA MET A 8 -6.73 11.64 -2.27
C MET A 8 -6.45 10.27 -1.64
N ALA A 9 -6.00 10.24 -0.36
CA ALA A 9 -5.78 8.99 0.35
C ALA A 9 -7.10 8.25 0.58
N TYR A 10 -7.20 7.02 0.07
CA TYR A 10 -8.35 6.13 0.28
C TYR A 10 -7.96 5.02 1.25
N SER A 11 -7.52 5.42 2.42
CA SER A 11 -7.08 4.54 3.51
C SER A 11 -7.18 5.32 4.83
N CYS A 12 -7.16 4.63 5.98
CA CYS A 12 -7.31 5.32 7.26
C CYS A 12 -6.18 6.33 7.52
N GLY A 13 -6.49 7.43 8.20
CA GLY A 13 -5.55 8.46 8.66
C GLY A 13 -5.21 8.32 10.13
N ILE A 14 -4.18 9.07 10.58
CA ILE A 14 -3.80 9.17 12.00
C ILE A 14 -4.29 10.51 12.53
N PHE A 15 -5.40 10.48 13.25
CA PHE A 15 -5.96 11.65 13.93
C PHE A 15 -5.32 11.79 15.31
N ARG A 16 -4.69 12.94 15.56
CA ARG A 16 -4.03 13.24 16.85
C ARG A 16 -5.02 13.75 17.89
N ASP A 17 -6.04 14.47 17.43
CA ASP A 17 -7.09 15.05 18.24
C ASP A 17 -8.35 15.35 17.38
N GLN A 18 -9.37 15.92 17.99
CA GLN A 18 -10.64 16.24 17.33
C GLN A 18 -10.56 17.41 16.32
N THR A 19 -9.46 18.17 16.31
CA THR A 19 -9.25 19.30 15.39
C THR A 19 -8.45 18.89 14.15
N THR A 20 -7.88 17.70 14.16
CA THR A 20 -7.07 17.17 13.05
C THR A 20 -7.93 17.03 11.80
N THR A 21 -7.54 17.70 10.71
CA THR A 21 -8.22 17.57 9.42
C THR A 21 -7.93 16.21 8.78
N LEU A 22 -8.78 15.75 7.85
CA LEU A 22 -8.54 14.52 7.11
C LEU A 22 -7.22 14.57 6.34
N ALA A 23 -6.88 15.72 5.75
CA ALA A 23 -5.62 15.92 5.04
C ALA A 23 -4.40 15.78 5.97
N ASP A 24 -4.47 16.37 7.18
CA ASP A 24 -3.39 16.26 8.15
C ASP A 24 -3.27 14.85 8.70
N ALA A 25 -4.39 14.17 8.92
CA ALA A 25 -4.41 12.75 9.33
C ALA A 25 -3.80 11.84 8.25
N SER A 26 -4.09 12.11 6.97
CA SER A 26 -3.51 11.39 5.84
C SER A 26 -2.00 11.63 5.74
N ARG A 27 -1.55 12.89 5.86
CA ARG A 27 -0.11 13.23 5.88
C ARG A 27 0.61 12.61 7.07
N ALA A 28 0.01 12.66 8.27
CA ALA A 28 0.58 12.05 9.47
C ALA A 28 0.77 10.53 9.30
N LYS A 29 -0.17 9.86 8.63
CA LYS A 29 -0.07 8.45 8.28
C LYS A 29 1.07 8.21 7.28
N PHE A 30 1.17 9.00 6.21
CA PHE A 30 2.26 8.88 5.24
C PHE A 30 3.63 9.05 5.91
N ASP A 31 3.78 10.05 6.78
CA ASP A 31 4.99 10.24 7.59
C ASP A 31 5.28 9.05 8.51
N ALA A 32 4.26 8.48 9.14
CA ALA A 32 4.44 7.31 10.01
C ALA A 32 4.98 6.11 9.21
N VAL A 33 4.46 5.87 8.00
CA VAL A 33 4.96 4.83 7.09
C VAL A 33 6.40 5.08 6.69
N CYS A 34 6.72 6.29 6.25
CA CYS A 34 8.08 6.65 5.84
C CYS A 34 9.09 6.51 7.00
N ARG A 35 8.73 6.97 8.21
CA ARG A 35 9.58 6.83 9.40
C ARG A 35 9.75 5.38 9.83
N ALA A 36 8.69 4.57 9.80
CA ALA A 36 8.77 3.15 10.15
C ALA A 36 9.66 2.36 9.18
N LEU A 37 9.69 2.75 7.90
CA LEU A 37 10.61 2.22 6.91
C LEU A 37 12.03 2.80 7.03
N ALA A 38 12.25 3.81 7.88
CA ALA A 38 13.50 4.57 7.95
C ALA A 38 13.96 5.01 6.55
N LEU A 39 13.05 5.65 5.78
CA LEU A 39 13.34 6.06 4.40
C LEU A 39 14.45 7.11 4.34
N GLU A 40 15.41 6.87 3.46
CA GLU A 40 16.53 7.77 3.16
C GLU A 40 16.50 8.21 1.68
N PRO A 41 17.15 9.35 1.35
CA PRO A 41 17.20 9.84 -0.03
C PRO A 41 17.85 8.88 -1.04
N THR A 42 18.68 7.96 -0.56
CA THR A 42 19.38 6.94 -1.36
C THR A 42 18.51 5.73 -1.66
N ASP A 43 17.41 5.54 -0.93
CA ASP A 43 16.54 4.38 -1.07
C ASP A 43 15.76 4.38 -2.40
N HIS A 44 15.48 3.19 -2.89
CA HIS A 44 14.49 2.92 -3.91
C HIS A 44 13.29 2.23 -3.26
N LEU A 45 12.22 2.98 -3.07
CA LEU A 45 10.96 2.50 -2.51
C LEU A 45 10.09 1.89 -3.61
N LEU A 46 9.54 0.71 -3.35
CA LEU A 46 8.41 0.16 -4.11
C LEU A 46 7.12 0.40 -3.33
N GLU A 47 6.13 1.00 -3.97
CA GLU A 47 4.75 1.04 -3.48
C GLU A 47 3.88 0.11 -4.32
N ILE A 48 3.23 -0.87 -3.67
CA ILE A 48 2.23 -1.71 -4.33
C ILE A 48 0.83 -1.19 -3.97
N GLY A 49 0.18 -0.59 -4.96
CA GLY A 49 -1.11 0.08 -4.79
C GLY A 49 -0.97 1.61 -4.77
N THR A 50 -0.67 2.20 -5.92
CA THR A 50 -0.53 3.67 -6.09
C THR A 50 -1.69 4.48 -5.51
N GLY A 51 -2.90 3.91 -5.52
CA GLY A 51 -4.10 4.69 -5.29
C GLY A 51 -4.13 5.90 -6.24
N TRP A 52 -4.32 7.08 -5.70
CA TRP A 52 -4.32 8.33 -6.44
C TRP A 52 -2.95 9.05 -6.45
N GLY A 53 -1.88 8.40 -5.98
CA GLY A 53 -0.51 8.89 -6.01
C GLY A 53 -0.05 9.66 -4.77
N GLY A 54 -0.92 9.82 -3.77
CA GLY A 54 -0.62 10.67 -2.61
C GLY A 54 0.60 10.25 -1.82
N PHE A 55 0.75 8.96 -1.53
CA PHE A 55 1.90 8.46 -0.76
C PHE A 55 3.20 8.50 -1.56
N ALA A 56 3.20 8.08 -2.84
CA ALA A 56 4.38 8.16 -3.70
C ALA A 56 4.93 9.59 -3.79
N ILE A 57 4.04 10.58 -4.02
CA ILE A 57 4.40 12.00 -4.07
C ILE A 57 4.94 12.46 -2.72
N HIS A 58 4.31 12.06 -1.60
CA HIS A 58 4.77 12.42 -0.26
C HIS A 58 6.17 11.88 0.03
N ALA A 59 6.41 10.60 -0.21
CA ALA A 59 7.71 9.96 0.02
C ALA A 59 8.82 10.61 -0.84
N ALA A 60 8.59 10.77 -2.14
CA ALA A 60 9.57 11.39 -3.03
C ALA A 60 9.88 12.85 -2.65
N ARG A 61 8.85 13.63 -2.26
CA ARG A 61 9.00 15.06 -1.92
C ARG A 61 9.69 15.29 -0.59
N HIS A 62 9.28 14.56 0.45
CA HIS A 62 9.71 14.85 1.83
C HIS A 62 10.89 14.02 2.29
N TYR A 63 11.09 12.85 1.70
CA TYR A 63 12.19 11.95 2.03
C TYR A 63 13.25 11.87 0.93
N GLY A 64 12.97 12.44 -0.26
CA GLY A 64 13.94 12.53 -1.35
C GLY A 64 14.27 11.20 -2.04
N CYS A 65 13.64 10.11 -1.65
CA CYS A 65 13.89 8.78 -2.21
C CYS A 65 13.31 8.64 -3.64
N ARG A 66 13.81 7.64 -4.38
CA ARG A 66 13.18 7.21 -5.62
C ARG A 66 12.00 6.29 -5.31
N VAL A 67 10.91 6.44 -6.02
CA VAL A 67 9.71 5.63 -5.85
C VAL A 67 9.32 4.96 -7.16
N THR A 68 9.12 3.64 -7.11
CA THR A 68 8.36 2.92 -8.13
C THR A 68 7.00 2.58 -7.53
N THR A 69 5.92 2.92 -8.21
CA THR A 69 4.56 2.63 -7.75
C THR A 69 3.73 2.01 -8.85
N THR A 70 2.79 1.12 -8.51
CA THR A 70 1.98 0.40 -9.48
C THR A 70 0.50 0.38 -9.15
N THR A 71 -0.32 0.43 -10.19
CA THR A 71 -1.77 0.24 -10.14
C THR A 71 -2.26 -0.49 -11.38
N ILE A 72 -3.37 -1.21 -11.24
CA ILE A 72 -4.11 -1.80 -12.38
C ILE A 72 -5.34 -0.98 -12.78
N SER A 73 -5.62 0.11 -12.08
CA SER A 73 -6.72 1.02 -12.38
C SER A 73 -6.27 2.12 -13.33
N ARG A 74 -6.84 2.16 -14.53
CA ARG A 74 -6.55 3.20 -15.53
C ARG A 74 -6.83 4.61 -14.97
N ALA A 75 -7.97 4.78 -14.29
CA ALA A 75 -8.35 6.06 -13.72
C ALA A 75 -7.36 6.54 -12.64
N GLN A 76 -6.88 5.63 -11.78
CA GLN A 76 -5.85 5.94 -10.79
C GLN A 76 -4.51 6.29 -11.45
N HIS A 77 -4.09 5.48 -12.43
CA HIS A 77 -2.86 5.72 -13.17
C HIS A 77 -2.84 7.09 -13.83
N ASP A 78 -3.89 7.42 -14.60
CA ASP A 78 -3.92 8.67 -15.36
C ASP A 78 -3.96 9.89 -14.42
N TYR A 79 -4.73 9.81 -13.33
CA TYR A 79 -4.76 10.86 -12.31
C TYR A 79 -3.41 11.00 -11.57
N ALA A 80 -2.83 9.89 -11.10
CA ALA A 80 -1.56 9.92 -10.38
C ALA A 80 -0.42 10.48 -11.25
N ARG A 81 -0.37 10.12 -12.54
CA ARG A 81 0.59 10.67 -13.50
C ARG A 81 0.51 12.19 -13.54
N GLU A 82 -0.69 12.73 -13.71
CA GLU A 82 -0.90 14.19 -13.76
C GLU A 82 -0.47 14.87 -12.44
N GLN A 83 -0.73 14.24 -11.28
CA GLN A 83 -0.30 14.80 -9.99
C GLN A 83 1.23 14.74 -9.80
N ILE A 84 1.88 13.67 -10.24
CA ILE A 84 3.35 13.51 -10.21
C ILE A 84 4.01 14.58 -11.08
N GLU A 85 3.51 14.80 -12.30
CA GLU A 85 3.99 15.85 -13.21
C GLU A 85 3.81 17.25 -12.61
N ARG A 86 2.61 17.56 -12.08
CA ARG A 86 2.33 18.84 -11.38
C ARG A 86 3.21 19.06 -10.16
N ALA A 87 3.60 17.99 -9.49
CA ALA A 87 4.50 18.04 -8.35
C ALA A 87 5.97 18.25 -8.73
N GLY A 88 6.32 18.14 -10.02
CA GLY A 88 7.70 18.22 -10.51
C GLY A 88 8.54 17.01 -10.07
N LEU A 89 7.92 15.82 -9.94
CA LEU A 89 8.56 14.61 -9.39
C LEU A 89 8.69 13.47 -10.42
N ALA A 90 8.54 13.78 -11.72
CA ALA A 90 8.60 12.78 -12.78
C ALA A 90 9.99 12.12 -12.92
N ASP A 91 11.04 12.75 -12.42
CA ASP A 91 12.41 12.23 -12.36
C ASP A 91 12.64 11.27 -11.16
N ARG A 92 11.77 11.31 -10.14
CA ARG A 92 11.88 10.52 -8.90
C ARG A 92 10.83 9.45 -8.77
N VAL A 93 9.66 9.60 -9.39
CA VAL A 93 8.54 8.67 -9.27
C VAL A 93 8.28 7.98 -10.60
N THR A 94 8.52 6.68 -10.64
CA THR A 94 8.17 5.80 -11.77
C THR A 94 6.81 5.20 -11.51
N LEU A 95 5.81 5.59 -12.30
CA LEU A 95 4.44 5.07 -12.20
C LEU A 95 4.22 3.97 -13.24
N LEU A 96 3.82 2.78 -12.79
CA LEU A 96 3.55 1.63 -13.63
C LEU A 96 2.04 1.36 -13.72
N PHE A 97 1.58 1.00 -14.92
CA PHE A 97 0.25 0.42 -15.12
C PHE A 97 0.42 -1.09 -15.28
N GLU A 98 0.64 -1.77 -14.15
CA GLU A 98 1.00 -3.19 -14.16
C GLU A 98 0.49 -3.92 -12.90
N ASP A 99 0.15 -5.19 -13.08
CA ASP A 99 -0.19 -6.08 -11.97
C ASP A 99 1.07 -6.36 -11.12
N TYR A 100 0.95 -6.31 -9.80
CA TYR A 100 2.07 -6.56 -8.87
C TYR A 100 2.77 -7.90 -9.13
N ARG A 101 2.06 -8.90 -9.64
CA ARG A 101 2.60 -10.23 -9.98
C ARG A 101 3.68 -10.19 -11.05
N ASN A 102 3.60 -9.20 -11.94
CA ASN A 102 4.53 -9.03 -13.05
C ASN A 102 5.73 -8.15 -12.72
N LEU A 103 5.69 -7.41 -11.61
CA LEU A 103 6.79 -6.51 -11.21
C LEU A 103 8.12 -7.23 -11.18
N ARG A 104 9.19 -6.51 -11.51
CA ARG A 104 10.57 -6.97 -11.53
C ARG A 104 11.45 -5.98 -10.78
N GLY A 105 12.68 -6.42 -10.48
CA GLY A 105 13.68 -5.57 -9.85
C GLY A 105 13.89 -5.91 -8.39
N GLN A 106 14.74 -5.11 -7.74
CA GLN A 106 15.10 -5.22 -6.33
C GLN A 106 15.04 -3.84 -5.69
N TYR A 107 14.33 -3.74 -4.58
CA TYR A 107 14.03 -2.49 -3.90
C TYR A 107 14.57 -2.51 -2.47
N ASP A 108 14.97 -1.34 -1.98
CA ASP A 108 15.48 -1.18 -0.62
C ASP A 108 14.34 -1.21 0.40
N LYS A 109 13.19 -0.65 0.01
CA LYS A 109 12.00 -0.57 0.86
C LYS A 109 10.76 -0.92 0.06
N LEU A 110 9.75 -1.49 0.73
CA LEU A 110 8.44 -1.78 0.15
C LEU A 110 7.34 -1.28 1.07
N ALA A 111 6.40 -0.52 0.53
CA ALA A 111 5.17 -0.10 1.20
C ALA A 111 3.95 -0.68 0.50
N SER A 112 3.00 -1.20 1.28
CA SER A 112 1.67 -1.58 0.80
C SER A 112 0.64 -1.12 1.81
N ILE A 113 -0.24 -0.22 1.38
CA ILE A 113 -1.19 0.49 2.23
C ILE A 113 -2.60 0.11 1.80
N GLU A 114 -3.29 -0.70 2.61
CA GLU A 114 -4.68 -1.15 2.38
C GLU A 114 -4.89 -1.68 0.94
N MET A 115 -3.94 -2.48 0.46
CA MET A 115 -3.99 -3.17 -0.83
C MET A 115 -4.17 -4.68 -0.67
N ILE A 116 -3.65 -5.25 0.43
CA ILE A 116 -3.73 -6.69 0.69
C ILE A 116 -5.17 -7.21 0.68
N GLU A 117 -6.12 -6.37 1.06
CA GLU A 117 -7.54 -6.69 1.07
C GLU A 117 -8.08 -7.01 -0.33
N ALA A 118 -7.48 -6.43 -1.38
CA ALA A 118 -7.84 -6.67 -2.76
C ALA A 118 -7.19 -7.92 -3.37
N VAL A 119 -6.25 -8.55 -2.66
CA VAL A 119 -5.52 -9.73 -3.14
C VAL A 119 -6.41 -10.98 -3.18
N GLY A 120 -7.31 -11.13 -2.20
CA GLY A 120 -8.11 -12.33 -2.00
C GLY A 120 -7.37 -13.42 -1.20
N ALA A 121 -8.08 -14.07 -0.27
CA ALA A 121 -7.50 -15.02 0.67
C ALA A 121 -6.67 -16.14 0.01
N PRO A 122 -7.08 -16.76 -1.11
CA PRO A 122 -6.29 -17.83 -1.76
C PRO A 122 -4.92 -17.37 -2.29
N TYR A 123 -4.72 -16.07 -2.47
CA TYR A 123 -3.51 -15.51 -3.07
C TYR A 123 -2.59 -14.82 -2.06
N LEU A 124 -2.89 -14.89 -0.77
CA LEU A 124 -2.10 -14.25 0.28
C LEU A 124 -0.64 -14.70 0.25
N ASP A 125 -0.40 -16.00 0.15
CA ASP A 125 0.94 -16.59 0.05
C ASP A 125 1.68 -16.09 -1.21
N THR A 126 1.01 -16.07 -2.34
CA THR A 126 1.59 -15.56 -3.61
C THR A 126 1.96 -14.09 -3.49
N TYR A 127 1.13 -13.28 -2.83
CA TYR A 127 1.37 -11.87 -2.62
C TYR A 127 2.59 -11.63 -1.74
N LEU A 128 2.67 -12.26 -0.58
CA LEU A 128 3.77 -12.07 0.37
C LEU A 128 5.10 -12.63 -0.18
N ALA A 129 5.07 -13.79 -0.84
CA ALA A 129 6.24 -14.33 -1.55
C ALA A 129 6.74 -13.36 -2.63
N LYS A 130 5.81 -12.71 -3.36
CA LYS A 130 6.17 -11.71 -4.36
C LYS A 130 6.79 -10.47 -3.74
N CYS A 131 6.23 -9.96 -2.64
CA CYS A 131 6.81 -8.83 -1.90
C CYS A 131 8.24 -9.14 -1.44
N ALA A 132 8.45 -10.31 -0.84
CA ALA A 132 9.79 -10.75 -0.41
C ALA A 132 10.77 -10.83 -1.59
N ALA A 133 10.36 -11.44 -2.72
CA ALA A 133 11.20 -11.56 -3.90
C ALA A 133 11.59 -10.21 -4.54
N LEU A 134 10.85 -9.15 -4.28
CA LEU A 134 11.14 -7.79 -4.76
C LEU A 134 11.99 -6.98 -3.78
N LEU A 135 12.21 -7.45 -2.55
CA LEU A 135 13.08 -6.81 -1.58
C LEU A 135 14.52 -7.31 -1.69
N ARG A 136 15.46 -6.42 -1.50
CA ARG A 136 16.86 -6.79 -1.24
C ARG A 136 16.98 -7.53 0.08
N SER A 137 18.05 -8.28 0.27
CA SER A 137 18.29 -9.03 1.52
C SER A 137 18.37 -8.16 2.79
N THR A 138 18.68 -6.87 2.64
CA THR A 138 18.70 -5.88 3.72
C THR A 138 17.46 -4.98 3.68
N GLY A 139 16.52 -5.26 2.79
CA GLY A 139 15.32 -4.45 2.59
C GLY A 139 14.32 -4.61 3.73
N ALA A 140 13.40 -3.65 3.80
CA ALA A 140 12.31 -3.69 4.78
C ALA A 140 10.96 -3.47 4.10
N MET A 141 9.93 -4.18 4.57
CA MET A 141 8.55 -4.01 4.14
C MET A 141 7.70 -3.42 5.25
N LEU A 142 6.84 -2.48 4.90
CA LEU A 142 5.73 -2.04 5.74
C LEU A 142 4.41 -2.40 5.06
N LEU A 143 3.57 -3.10 5.82
CA LEU A 143 2.22 -3.44 5.42
C LEU A 143 1.23 -2.74 6.35
N GLN A 144 0.35 -1.89 5.80
CA GLN A 144 -0.83 -1.38 6.47
C GLN A 144 -2.05 -2.14 5.94
N ALA A 145 -2.85 -2.70 6.84
CA ALA A 145 -4.02 -3.48 6.48
C ALA A 145 -5.16 -3.30 7.49
N ILE A 146 -6.39 -3.44 7.01
CA ILE A 146 -7.55 -3.69 7.87
C ILE A 146 -7.46 -5.15 8.30
N THR A 147 -7.58 -5.41 9.60
CA THR A 147 -7.51 -6.79 10.11
C THR A 147 -8.76 -7.16 10.90
N ILE A 148 -9.09 -8.47 10.87
CA ILE A 148 -10.11 -9.05 11.72
C ILE A 148 -9.45 -9.82 12.86
N GLN A 149 -10.13 -9.94 13.99
CA GLN A 149 -9.69 -10.79 15.10
C GLN A 149 -9.54 -12.24 14.65
N ASP A 150 -8.48 -12.92 15.08
CA ASP A 150 -8.12 -14.27 14.62
C ASP A 150 -9.26 -15.29 14.79
N GLN A 151 -10.00 -15.23 15.91
CA GLN A 151 -11.12 -16.13 16.18
C GLN A 151 -12.27 -16.00 15.16
N HIS A 152 -12.37 -14.86 14.46
CA HIS A 152 -13.43 -14.61 13.48
C HIS A 152 -12.98 -14.86 12.04
N TYR A 153 -11.67 -15.02 11.80
CA TYR A 153 -11.10 -15.11 10.46
C TYR A 153 -11.71 -16.24 9.62
N HIS A 154 -11.71 -17.46 10.13
CA HIS A 154 -12.25 -18.61 9.40
C HIS A 154 -13.76 -18.55 9.16
N ALA A 155 -14.51 -17.96 10.08
CA ALA A 155 -15.95 -17.75 9.89
C ALA A 155 -16.21 -16.72 8.77
N GLN A 156 -15.43 -15.64 8.74
CA GLN A 156 -15.54 -14.62 7.70
C GLN A 156 -15.21 -15.16 6.31
N LEU A 157 -14.20 -16.01 6.16
CA LEU A 157 -13.86 -16.62 4.87
C LEU A 157 -14.97 -17.46 4.23
N ARG A 158 -15.92 -17.95 5.06
CA ARG A 158 -17.06 -18.76 4.63
C ARG A 158 -18.33 -17.94 4.36
N SER A 159 -18.29 -16.64 4.56
CA SER A 159 -19.43 -15.74 4.39
C SER A 159 -19.09 -14.64 3.41
N ILE A 160 -20.09 -14.17 2.67
CA ILE A 160 -19.98 -12.99 1.81
C ILE A 160 -20.81 -11.90 2.44
N ASN A 161 -20.16 -10.84 2.90
CA ASN A 161 -20.82 -9.68 3.47
C ASN A 161 -21.21 -8.65 2.39
N PHE A 162 -21.90 -7.58 2.79
CA PHE A 162 -22.34 -6.52 1.89
C PHE A 162 -21.16 -5.88 1.13
N ILE A 163 -20.05 -5.62 1.81
CA ILE A 163 -18.86 -4.98 1.22
C ILE A 163 -18.25 -5.86 0.12
N GLN A 164 -18.06 -7.15 0.41
CA GLN A 164 -17.54 -8.11 -0.56
C GLN A 164 -18.47 -8.33 -1.76
N ARG A 165 -19.78 -8.19 -1.55
CA ARG A 165 -20.75 -8.43 -2.63
C ARG A 165 -20.94 -7.23 -3.55
N TYR A 166 -20.92 -6.01 -3.01
CA TYR A 166 -21.37 -4.81 -3.73
C TYR A 166 -20.32 -3.72 -3.88
N VAL A 167 -19.28 -3.68 -3.03
CA VAL A 167 -18.28 -2.60 -3.02
C VAL A 167 -16.93 -3.10 -3.52
N PHE A 168 -16.42 -4.18 -2.95
CA PHE A 168 -15.13 -4.78 -3.32
C PHE A 168 -15.26 -6.29 -3.57
N PRO A 169 -15.80 -6.71 -4.73
CA PRO A 169 -15.93 -8.12 -5.08
C PRO A 169 -14.56 -8.83 -5.06
N GLY A 170 -14.51 -9.98 -4.39
CA GLY A 170 -13.27 -10.75 -4.27
C GLY A 170 -12.33 -10.30 -3.15
N SER A 171 -12.65 -9.21 -2.44
CA SER A 171 -11.85 -8.76 -1.29
C SER A 171 -11.98 -9.72 -0.09
N PHE A 172 -11.00 -9.63 0.81
CA PHE A 172 -11.03 -10.32 2.10
C PHE A 172 -10.39 -9.43 3.17
N ILE A 173 -10.65 -9.73 4.43
CA ILE A 173 -9.98 -9.06 5.55
C ILE A 173 -9.08 -10.10 6.22
N PRO A 174 -7.74 -9.97 6.16
CA PRO A 174 -6.82 -10.89 6.81
C PRO A 174 -6.89 -10.76 8.33
N SER A 175 -6.47 -11.79 9.06
CA SER A 175 -6.09 -11.66 10.45
C SER A 175 -4.58 -11.51 10.61
N ILE A 176 -4.13 -11.02 11.76
CA ILE A 176 -2.69 -10.89 12.06
C ILE A 176 -2.00 -12.24 11.99
N SER A 177 -2.59 -13.28 12.60
CA SER A 177 -2.03 -14.63 12.53
C SER A 177 -1.99 -15.18 11.11
N ALA A 178 -3.00 -14.92 10.27
CA ALA A 178 -2.99 -15.37 8.87
C ALA A 178 -1.86 -14.73 8.07
N ILE A 179 -1.58 -13.44 8.29
CA ILE A 179 -0.44 -12.74 7.66
C ILE A 179 0.89 -13.33 8.17
N ALA A 180 1.06 -13.47 9.48
CA ALA A 180 2.28 -13.99 10.10
C ALA A 180 2.56 -15.45 9.66
N ASP A 181 1.54 -16.31 9.64
CA ASP A 181 1.67 -17.68 9.18
C ASP A 181 2.01 -17.78 7.71
N SER A 182 1.46 -16.91 6.87
CA SER A 182 1.82 -16.83 5.46
C SER A 182 3.27 -16.38 5.29
N LEU A 183 3.70 -15.30 5.95
CA LEU A 183 5.10 -14.85 5.93
C LEU A 183 6.06 -15.97 6.31
N ARG A 184 5.84 -16.63 7.45
CA ARG A 184 6.66 -17.75 7.93
C ARG A 184 6.74 -18.92 6.93
N ARG A 185 5.68 -19.13 6.14
CA ARG A 185 5.58 -20.27 5.21
C ARG A 185 6.27 -20.01 3.89
N VAL A 186 6.30 -18.78 3.42
CA VAL A 186 6.68 -18.48 2.03
C VAL A 186 7.78 -17.43 1.89
N THR A 187 8.33 -16.91 2.98
CA THR A 187 9.38 -15.87 2.97
C THR A 187 10.42 -16.12 4.04
N ASP A 188 11.56 -15.44 3.93
CA ASP A 188 12.60 -15.32 4.95
C ASP A 188 12.57 -13.92 5.64
N LEU A 189 11.44 -13.20 5.52
CA LEU A 189 11.21 -11.88 6.14
C LEU A 189 10.88 -11.98 7.61
#